data_2d5a90f34464b2e1dd6c8a193fe8d1ab
#
_entry.id   2d5a90f34464b2e1dd6c8a193fe8d1ab
#
_cell.length_a   1.000
_cell.length_b   1.000
_cell.length_c   1.000
_cell.angle_alpha   90.00
_cell.angle_beta   90.00
_cell.angle_gamma   90.00
#
_symmetry.space_group_name_H-M   'P 1'
#
loop_
_entity.id
_entity.type
_entity.pdbx_description
1 polymer ?
#
loop_
_entity_poly.entity_id
_entity_poly.type
_entity_poly.pdbx_seq_one_letter_code
_entity_poly.pdbx_strand_id
1 'polypeptide(L)'
;MLGSIYSVQVNIPWWRDQSYYDEPGRGTYERDGGGVLISQAIHTLDLMISLTGQVDEVQAIAKTTSFHKMESEDFVAAGLKFKNGAVGSLMASTSSYPGYPESIVLNCEKGSVKLESGTLKINWHNNKVEEFGETSGTGGSADPMAFPYDWHKNLIKDFALSITSNQSGFVSGREALKVHQLIDALISSSKNGKI
;
A
#
# COMPACT_ATOMS: atom_id res chain seq x y z
N MET A 1 -6.80 -16.18 -17.29
CA MET A 1 -6.09 -14.90 -17.11
C MET A 1 -7.04 -13.74 -17.41
N LEU A 2 -6.99 -12.67 -16.62
CA LEU A 2 -7.90 -11.52 -16.68
C LEU A 2 -7.65 -10.55 -17.85
N GLY A 3 -6.55 -10.71 -18.55
CA GLY A 3 -6.15 -9.80 -19.63
C GLY A 3 -5.44 -8.54 -19.10
N SER A 4 -5.41 -7.48 -19.92
CA SER A 4 -4.76 -6.22 -19.58
C SER A 4 -5.45 -5.49 -18.46
N ILE A 5 -4.69 -4.82 -17.59
CA ILE A 5 -5.22 -3.93 -16.55
C ILE A 5 -5.50 -2.57 -17.18
N TYR A 6 -6.69 -2.02 -16.96
CA TYR A 6 -7.10 -0.71 -17.47
C TYR A 6 -7.09 0.36 -16.37
N SER A 7 -7.57 0.01 -15.17
CA SER A 7 -7.51 0.94 -14.05
C SER A 7 -7.26 0.25 -12.72
N VAL A 8 -6.69 1.02 -11.78
CA VAL A 8 -6.29 0.58 -10.44
C VAL A 8 -6.87 1.55 -9.41
N GLN A 9 -7.45 1.03 -8.33
CA GLN A 9 -7.88 1.83 -7.20
C GLN A 9 -7.24 1.27 -5.95
N VAL A 10 -6.56 2.12 -5.19
CA VAL A 10 -5.93 1.77 -3.91
C VAL A 10 -6.51 2.64 -2.83
N ASN A 11 -7.06 2.02 -1.81
CA ASN A 11 -7.68 2.71 -0.70
C ASN A 11 -7.15 2.16 0.63
N ILE A 12 -6.57 3.03 1.46
CA ILE A 12 -5.94 2.69 2.74
C ILE A 12 -6.51 3.63 3.82
N PRO A 13 -7.79 3.43 4.22
CA PRO A 13 -8.51 4.33 5.11
C PRO A 13 -8.32 3.90 6.58
N TRP A 14 -7.11 4.03 7.09
CA TRP A 14 -6.77 3.63 8.44
C TRP A 14 -7.06 4.73 9.44
N TRP A 15 -7.12 4.32 10.70
CA TRP A 15 -7.25 5.20 11.83
C TRP A 15 -6.10 5.04 12.82
N ARG A 16 -5.59 6.16 13.27
CA ARG A 16 -4.73 6.25 14.45
C ARG A 16 -5.23 7.39 15.33
N ASP A 17 -5.24 7.17 16.62
CA ASP A 17 -5.53 8.24 17.58
C ASP A 17 -4.32 9.17 17.72
N GLN A 18 -4.53 10.41 18.19
CA GLN A 18 -3.43 11.35 18.44
C GLN A 18 -2.38 10.77 19.39
N SER A 19 -2.81 9.99 20.39
CA SER A 19 -1.91 9.34 21.35
C SER A 19 -0.84 8.45 20.69
N TYR A 20 -1.12 7.89 19.51
CA TYR A 20 -0.14 7.16 18.71
C TYR A 20 1.01 8.07 18.26
N TYR A 21 0.72 9.32 17.94
CA TYR A 21 1.70 10.31 17.49
C TYR A 21 2.30 11.14 18.64
N ASP A 22 1.75 11.06 19.85
CA ASP A 22 2.33 11.68 21.05
C ASP A 22 3.58 10.93 21.57
N GLU A 23 3.83 9.73 21.06
CA GLU A 23 5.06 8.99 21.34
C GLU A 23 6.27 9.73 20.78
N PRO A 24 7.36 9.93 21.57
CA PRO A 24 8.49 10.77 21.16
C PRO A 24 9.05 10.44 19.78
N GLY A 25 9.06 11.43 18.88
CA GLY A 25 9.56 11.33 17.52
C GLY A 25 8.65 10.63 16.52
N ARG A 26 7.49 10.09 16.93
CA ARG A 26 6.55 9.45 16.00
C ARG A 26 5.93 10.47 15.05
N GLY A 27 5.79 10.13 13.77
CA GLY A 27 5.30 11.03 12.73
C GLY A 27 6.28 12.15 12.35
N THR A 28 7.57 12.00 12.66
CA THR A 28 8.64 12.91 12.23
C THR A 28 9.48 12.31 11.11
N TYR A 29 10.08 13.17 10.30
CA TYR A 29 11.03 12.71 9.27
C TYR A 29 12.31 12.12 9.89
N GLU A 30 12.73 12.63 11.06
CA GLU A 30 13.96 12.18 11.72
C GLU A 30 13.84 10.72 12.21
N ARG A 31 12.75 10.36 12.86
CA ARG A 31 12.56 9.01 13.41
C ARG A 31 11.96 8.04 12.40
N ASP A 32 10.83 8.43 11.79
CA ASP A 32 9.99 7.52 11.01
C ASP A 32 10.25 7.64 9.50
N GLY A 33 10.95 8.68 9.06
CA GLY A 33 11.22 8.95 7.65
C GLY A 33 10.07 9.61 6.88
N GLY A 34 8.92 9.85 7.53
CA GLY A 34 7.71 10.43 6.95
C GLY A 34 6.45 10.02 7.68
N GLY A 35 5.30 10.18 7.04
CA GLY A 35 3.98 9.93 7.59
C GLY A 35 3.32 8.63 7.12
N VAL A 36 2.05 8.72 6.73
CA VAL A 36 1.22 7.55 6.37
C VAL A 36 1.80 6.71 5.25
N LEU A 37 2.48 7.33 4.28
CA LEU A 37 3.02 6.59 3.13
C LEU A 37 4.10 5.60 3.54
N ILE A 38 5.06 6.02 4.34
CA ILE A 38 6.20 5.20 4.73
C ILE A 38 5.92 4.31 5.93
N SER A 39 5.07 4.76 6.88
CA SER A 39 4.86 4.05 8.14
C SER A 39 3.73 3.00 8.05
N GLN A 40 2.72 3.22 7.21
CA GLN A 40 1.53 2.37 7.11
C GLN A 40 1.27 1.87 5.70
N ALA A 41 1.21 2.77 4.71
CA ALA A 41 0.77 2.45 3.36
C ALA A 41 1.80 1.66 2.54
N ILE A 42 3.08 1.69 2.92
CA ILE A 42 4.19 1.10 2.16
C ILE A 42 3.94 -0.35 1.74
N HIS A 43 3.34 -1.17 2.61
CA HIS A 43 3.07 -2.58 2.31
C HIS A 43 2.03 -2.76 1.21
N THR A 44 0.95 -1.96 1.25
CA THR A 44 -0.11 -1.98 0.23
C THR A 44 0.39 -1.38 -1.09
N LEU A 45 1.25 -0.36 -1.04
CA LEU A 45 1.88 0.22 -2.22
C LEU A 45 2.85 -0.76 -2.89
N ASP A 46 3.64 -1.49 -2.12
CA ASP A 46 4.53 -2.52 -2.64
C ASP A 46 3.74 -3.66 -3.30
N LEU A 47 2.68 -4.12 -2.65
CA LEU A 47 1.76 -5.10 -3.21
C LEU A 47 1.12 -4.58 -4.52
N MET A 48 0.65 -3.33 -4.55
CA MET A 48 0.14 -2.71 -5.78
C MET A 48 1.18 -2.79 -6.90
N ILE A 49 2.42 -2.34 -6.66
CA ILE A 49 3.49 -2.36 -7.66
C ILE A 49 3.76 -3.79 -8.16
N SER A 50 3.72 -4.78 -7.28
CA SER A 50 3.93 -6.19 -7.63
C SER A 50 2.84 -6.72 -8.57
N LEU A 51 1.60 -6.25 -8.42
CA LEU A 51 0.44 -6.66 -9.21
C LEU A 51 0.31 -5.91 -10.54
N THR A 52 0.68 -4.62 -10.55
CA THR A 52 0.39 -3.71 -11.67
C THR A 52 1.63 -3.32 -12.48
N GLY A 53 2.82 -3.55 -11.95
CA GLY A 53 4.06 -2.99 -12.46
C GLY A 53 4.31 -1.56 -11.98
N GLN A 54 5.35 -0.94 -12.55
CA GLN A 54 5.82 0.38 -12.11
C GLN A 54 4.86 1.50 -12.49
N VAL A 55 4.72 2.46 -11.57
CA VAL A 55 4.12 3.77 -11.83
C VAL A 55 5.09 4.62 -12.64
N ASP A 56 4.58 5.35 -13.60
CA ASP A 56 5.33 6.23 -14.51
C ASP A 56 5.18 7.70 -14.12
N GLU A 57 3.94 8.13 -13.84
CA GLU A 57 3.63 9.51 -13.46
C GLU A 57 2.68 9.53 -12.25
N VAL A 58 2.83 10.55 -11.39
CA VAL A 58 1.96 10.77 -10.24
C VAL A 58 1.54 12.23 -10.13
N GLN A 59 0.31 12.45 -9.67
CA GLN A 59 -0.18 13.76 -9.24
C GLN A 59 -0.82 13.61 -7.87
N ALA A 60 -0.24 14.27 -6.85
CA ALA A 60 -0.60 14.01 -5.47
C ALA A 60 -0.88 15.26 -4.65
N ILE A 61 -1.71 15.10 -3.64
CA ILE A 61 -1.87 15.98 -2.48
C ILE A 61 -1.48 15.16 -1.26
N ALA A 62 -0.46 15.57 -0.52
CA ALA A 62 -0.05 15.01 0.75
C ALA A 62 -0.09 16.11 1.82
N LYS A 63 -0.81 15.89 2.90
CA LYS A 63 -1.05 16.89 3.95
C LYS A 63 -1.12 16.22 5.32
N THR A 64 -0.76 16.97 6.35
CA THR A 64 -1.19 16.72 7.71
C THR A 64 -2.55 17.40 7.88
N THR A 65 -3.59 16.61 8.19
CA THR A 65 -4.93 17.15 8.45
C THR A 65 -4.98 17.86 9.80
N SER A 66 -6.05 18.59 10.07
CA SER A 66 -6.25 19.21 11.39
C SER A 66 -6.52 18.18 12.50
N PHE A 67 -6.60 16.92 12.16
CA PHE A 67 -6.87 15.82 13.09
C PHE A 67 -5.66 15.50 13.96
N HIS A 68 -4.45 15.50 13.34
CA HIS A 68 -3.23 15.17 14.03
C HIS A 68 -2.28 16.37 14.17
N LYS A 69 -1.55 16.36 15.29
CA LYS A 69 -0.40 17.24 15.51
C LYS A 69 0.87 16.42 15.27
N MET A 70 1.36 16.43 14.04
CA MET A 70 2.57 15.73 13.61
C MET A 70 3.25 16.50 12.48
N GLU A 71 4.50 16.17 12.21
CA GLU A 71 5.31 16.88 11.20
C GLU A 71 4.98 16.43 9.78
N SER A 72 4.82 15.13 9.59
CA SER A 72 4.63 14.50 8.29
C SER A 72 3.14 14.31 7.93
N GLU A 73 2.87 13.81 6.74
CA GLU A 73 1.51 13.64 6.23
C GLU A 73 0.74 12.49 6.91
N ASP A 74 -0.53 12.74 7.24
CA ASP A 74 -1.52 11.75 7.70
C ASP A 74 -2.58 11.44 6.65
N PHE A 75 -2.55 12.17 5.51
CA PHE A 75 -3.46 12.01 4.40
C PHE A 75 -2.75 12.23 3.07
N VAL A 76 -3.00 11.33 2.12
CA VAL A 76 -2.55 11.43 0.72
C VAL A 76 -3.68 11.03 -0.21
N ALA A 77 -3.89 11.83 -1.26
CA ALA A 77 -4.70 11.47 -2.42
C ALA A 77 -3.90 11.69 -3.69
N ALA A 78 -3.93 10.73 -4.63
CA ALA A 78 -3.15 10.83 -5.86
C ALA A 78 -3.83 10.18 -7.07
N GLY A 79 -3.58 10.75 -8.26
CA GLY A 79 -3.73 10.10 -9.56
C GLY A 79 -2.43 9.42 -9.96
N LEU A 80 -2.53 8.25 -10.57
CA LEU A 80 -1.41 7.41 -10.98
C LEU A 80 -1.52 7.07 -12.47
N LYS A 81 -0.38 7.04 -13.16
CA LYS A 81 -0.26 6.48 -14.50
C LYS A 81 0.83 5.43 -14.50
N PHE A 82 0.51 4.26 -15.00
CA PHE A 82 1.41 3.11 -14.99
C PHE A 82 2.12 2.95 -16.34
N LYS A 83 3.33 2.38 -16.33
CA LYS A 83 4.11 2.13 -17.56
C LYS A 83 3.41 1.24 -18.58
N ASN A 84 2.50 0.39 -18.15
CA ASN A 84 1.66 -0.45 -19.01
C ASN A 84 0.45 0.27 -19.62
N GLY A 85 0.29 1.58 -19.36
CA GLY A 85 -0.80 2.42 -19.85
C GLY A 85 -2.05 2.44 -18.96
N ALA A 86 -2.11 1.64 -17.90
CA ALA A 86 -3.19 1.73 -16.93
C ALA A 86 -3.16 3.07 -16.19
N VAL A 87 -4.33 3.50 -15.69
CA VAL A 87 -4.46 4.68 -14.82
C VAL A 87 -5.00 4.28 -13.46
N GLY A 88 -4.77 5.09 -12.44
CA GLY A 88 -5.26 4.72 -11.11
C GLY A 88 -5.44 5.87 -10.15
N SER A 89 -6.02 5.55 -9.02
CA SER A 89 -6.17 6.44 -7.88
C SER A 89 -5.62 5.79 -6.61
N LEU A 90 -5.05 6.62 -5.75
CA LEU A 90 -4.58 6.25 -4.43
C LEU A 90 -5.20 7.18 -3.40
N MET A 91 -5.71 6.61 -2.32
CA MET A 91 -5.99 7.32 -1.08
C MET A 91 -5.36 6.55 0.07
N ALA A 92 -4.59 7.24 0.90
CA ALA A 92 -4.02 6.70 2.13
C ALA A 92 -4.21 7.72 3.27
N SER A 93 -4.68 7.25 4.42
CA SER A 93 -4.89 8.12 5.58
C SER A 93 -4.80 7.33 6.88
N THR A 94 -4.37 8.01 7.94
CA THR A 94 -4.52 7.57 9.33
C THR A 94 -5.55 8.38 10.11
N SER A 95 -6.29 9.26 9.43
CA SER A 95 -7.36 10.08 10.01
C SER A 95 -8.79 9.61 9.64
N SER A 96 -8.94 8.37 9.14
CA SER A 96 -10.23 7.82 8.68
C SER A 96 -10.90 6.98 9.78
N TYR A 97 -11.54 7.65 10.77
CA TYR A 97 -12.26 6.95 11.85
C TYR A 97 -13.44 6.12 11.30
N PRO A 98 -13.73 4.91 11.82
CA PRO A 98 -13.02 4.16 12.87
C PRO A 98 -11.83 3.35 12.37
N GLY A 99 -11.43 3.47 11.10
CA GLY A 99 -10.50 2.64 10.38
C GLY A 99 -11.20 1.52 9.62
N TYR A 100 -10.84 1.36 8.35
CA TYR A 100 -11.38 0.31 7.48
C TYR A 100 -10.24 -0.47 6.85
N PRO A 101 -10.50 -1.69 6.37
CA PRO A 101 -9.51 -2.47 5.65
C PRO A 101 -8.99 -1.72 4.42
N GLU A 102 -7.71 -1.89 4.17
CA GLU A 102 -7.13 -1.48 2.89
C GLU A 102 -7.65 -2.36 1.76
N SER A 103 -7.75 -1.77 0.57
CA SER A 103 -8.19 -2.49 -0.61
C SER A 103 -7.42 -2.08 -1.86
N ILE A 104 -7.24 -3.06 -2.77
CA ILE A 104 -6.76 -2.84 -4.14
C ILE A 104 -7.82 -3.41 -5.08
N VAL A 105 -8.29 -2.56 -6.00
CA VAL A 105 -9.21 -2.98 -7.06
C VAL A 105 -8.51 -2.82 -8.41
N LEU A 106 -8.51 -3.90 -9.20
CA LEU A 106 -7.99 -3.92 -10.57
C LEU A 106 -9.15 -4.13 -11.53
N ASN A 107 -9.38 -3.19 -12.45
CA ASN A 107 -10.32 -3.35 -13.54
C ASN A 107 -9.56 -3.80 -14.79
N CYS A 108 -9.88 -4.99 -15.24
CA CYS A 108 -9.17 -5.68 -16.31
C CYS A 108 -10.08 -5.93 -17.52
N GLU A 109 -9.47 -6.34 -18.62
CA GLU A 109 -10.15 -6.66 -19.89
C GLU A 109 -11.32 -7.65 -19.74
N LYS A 110 -11.20 -8.66 -18.86
CA LYS A 110 -12.19 -9.76 -18.73
C LYS A 110 -12.97 -9.76 -17.42
N GLY A 111 -12.72 -8.79 -16.55
CA GLY A 111 -13.36 -8.71 -15.24
C GLY A 111 -12.65 -7.76 -14.29
N SER A 112 -13.07 -7.78 -13.05
CA SER A 112 -12.41 -7.00 -11.98
C SER A 112 -11.94 -7.90 -10.86
N VAL A 113 -10.88 -7.47 -10.17
CA VAL A 113 -10.35 -8.12 -8.96
C VAL A 113 -10.41 -7.14 -7.82
N LYS A 114 -10.89 -7.55 -6.68
CA LYS A 114 -10.77 -6.82 -5.41
C LYS A 114 -9.96 -7.65 -4.43
N LEU A 115 -8.93 -7.05 -3.90
CA LEU A 115 -8.14 -7.54 -2.76
C LEU A 115 -8.52 -6.73 -1.54
N GLU A 116 -8.96 -7.38 -0.47
CA GLU A 116 -9.36 -6.71 0.77
C GLU A 116 -9.38 -7.72 1.92
N SER A 117 -8.84 -7.36 3.08
CA SER A 117 -8.88 -8.20 4.30
C SER A 117 -8.40 -9.64 4.11
N GLY A 118 -7.36 -9.86 3.28
CA GLY A 118 -6.84 -11.20 3.01
C GLY A 118 -7.65 -12.01 1.98
N THR A 119 -8.77 -11.48 1.48
CA THR A 119 -9.58 -12.12 0.44
C THR A 119 -9.33 -11.50 -0.92
N LEU A 120 -9.36 -12.35 -1.95
CA LEU A 120 -9.28 -11.96 -3.36
C LEU A 120 -10.58 -12.38 -4.04
N LYS A 121 -11.36 -11.39 -4.50
CA LYS A 121 -12.62 -11.60 -5.21
C LYS A 121 -12.49 -11.22 -6.67
N ILE A 122 -12.84 -12.13 -7.59
CA ILE A 122 -12.85 -11.91 -9.02
C ILE A 122 -14.30 -11.87 -9.51
N ASN A 123 -14.68 -10.79 -10.19
CA ASN A 123 -15.95 -10.69 -10.90
C ASN A 123 -15.67 -10.68 -12.40
N TRP A 124 -16.01 -11.77 -13.08
CA TRP A 124 -15.85 -11.92 -14.52
C TRP A 124 -16.98 -11.21 -15.28
N HIS A 125 -16.69 -10.68 -16.47
CA HIS A 125 -17.72 -10.05 -17.33
C HIS A 125 -18.85 -11.01 -17.76
N ASN A 126 -18.64 -12.33 -17.65
CA ASN A 126 -19.68 -13.34 -17.90
C ASN A 126 -20.54 -13.65 -16.65
N ASN A 127 -20.53 -12.79 -15.64
CA ASN A 127 -21.22 -12.92 -14.35
C ASN A 127 -20.71 -14.05 -13.43
N LYS A 128 -19.63 -14.74 -13.77
CA LYS A 128 -18.98 -15.67 -12.85
C LYS A 128 -18.28 -14.88 -11.75
N VAL A 129 -18.38 -15.38 -10.52
CA VAL A 129 -17.67 -14.83 -9.35
C VAL A 129 -16.81 -15.93 -8.75
N GLU A 130 -15.57 -15.58 -8.42
CA GLU A 130 -14.64 -16.46 -7.72
C GLU A 130 -14.09 -15.71 -6.50
N GLU A 131 -13.90 -16.42 -5.39
CA GLU A 131 -13.36 -15.86 -4.16
C GLU A 131 -12.32 -16.81 -3.59
N PHE A 132 -11.18 -16.25 -3.14
CA PHE A 132 -10.03 -16.98 -2.62
C PHE A 132 -9.53 -16.30 -1.35
N GLY A 133 -8.94 -17.09 -0.45
CA GLY A 133 -8.41 -16.62 0.82
C GLY A 133 -9.46 -16.65 1.93
N GLU A 134 -9.02 -16.26 3.12
CA GLU A 134 -9.86 -16.15 4.31
C GLU A 134 -9.74 -14.74 4.87
N THR A 135 -10.84 -14.23 5.42
CA THR A 135 -10.83 -12.91 6.03
C THR A 135 -9.85 -12.88 7.19
N SER A 136 -8.84 -12.05 7.08
CA SER A 136 -7.84 -11.80 8.13
C SER A 136 -7.95 -10.37 8.65
N GLY A 137 -7.61 -10.17 9.93
CA GLY A 137 -7.46 -8.81 10.47
C GLY A 137 -6.40 -8.04 9.68
N THR A 138 -6.67 -6.78 9.39
CA THR A 138 -5.73 -5.89 8.73
C THR A 138 -5.19 -4.85 9.70
N GLY A 139 -4.05 -4.23 9.40
CA GLY A 139 -3.42 -3.20 10.24
C GLY A 139 -4.24 -1.92 10.40
N GLY A 140 -5.40 -1.82 9.75
CA GLY A 140 -6.34 -0.70 9.88
C GLY A 140 -6.99 -0.61 11.27
N SER A 141 -7.06 -1.72 12.01
CA SER A 141 -7.61 -1.75 13.36
C SER A 141 -6.56 -1.34 14.41
N ALA A 142 -7.05 -0.99 15.60
CA ALA A 142 -6.22 -0.42 16.67
C ALA A 142 -5.27 -1.42 17.36
N ASP A 143 -5.30 -2.72 17.02
CA ASP A 143 -4.43 -3.73 17.64
C ASP A 143 -3.26 -4.12 16.72
N PRO A 144 -2.04 -3.58 16.95
CA PRO A 144 -0.86 -3.93 16.18
C PRO A 144 -0.39 -5.38 16.37
N MET A 145 -0.89 -6.08 17.41
CA MET A 145 -0.53 -7.46 17.72
C MET A 145 -1.41 -8.51 17.02
N ALA A 146 -2.45 -8.06 16.30
CA ALA A 146 -3.37 -8.96 15.60
C ALA A 146 -2.79 -9.61 14.33
N PHE A 147 -1.56 -9.28 13.94
CA PHE A 147 -0.91 -9.85 12.75
C PHE A 147 -0.39 -11.26 13.00
N PRO A 148 -0.62 -12.21 12.06
CA PRO A 148 -0.01 -13.53 12.13
C PRO A 148 1.51 -13.41 11.93
N TYR A 149 2.28 -14.09 12.77
CA TYR A 149 3.75 -14.13 12.67
C TYR A 149 4.27 -14.93 11.46
N ASP A 150 3.41 -15.68 10.82
CA ASP A 150 3.79 -16.59 9.72
C ASP A 150 4.41 -15.88 8.53
N TRP A 151 4.01 -14.66 8.24
CA TRP A 151 4.60 -13.86 7.16
C TRP A 151 6.08 -13.57 7.42
N HIS A 152 6.42 -13.11 8.62
CA HIS A 152 7.81 -12.87 9.03
C HIS A 152 8.62 -14.16 9.09
N LYS A 153 8.03 -15.24 9.62
CA LYS A 153 8.65 -16.56 9.67
C LYS A 153 8.99 -17.08 8.27
N ASN A 154 8.08 -16.95 7.32
CA ASN A 154 8.31 -17.40 5.94
C ASN A 154 9.39 -16.57 5.26
N LEU A 155 9.41 -15.26 5.43
CA LEU A 155 10.45 -14.38 4.90
C LEU A 155 11.83 -14.75 5.46
N ILE A 156 11.95 -14.96 6.77
CA ILE A 156 13.20 -15.38 7.42
C ILE A 156 13.65 -16.75 6.90
N LYS A 157 12.71 -17.68 6.75
CA LYS A 157 13.00 -19.04 6.22
C LYS A 157 13.51 -18.96 4.79
N ASP A 158 12.86 -18.18 3.93
CA ASP A 158 13.27 -18.02 2.52
C ASP A 158 14.66 -17.38 2.43
N PHE A 159 14.94 -16.38 3.26
CA PHE A 159 16.27 -15.77 3.35
C PHE A 159 17.33 -16.80 3.78
N ALA A 160 17.07 -17.59 4.83
CA ALA A 160 17.98 -18.63 5.29
C ALA A 160 18.24 -19.70 4.21
N LEU A 161 17.19 -20.11 3.49
CA LEU A 161 17.31 -21.06 2.37
C LEU A 161 18.11 -20.47 1.21
N SER A 162 17.97 -19.18 0.91
CA SER A 162 18.73 -18.52 -0.15
C SER A 162 20.24 -18.56 0.12
N ILE A 163 20.65 -18.36 1.38
CA ILE A 163 22.05 -18.45 1.79
C ILE A 163 22.59 -19.87 1.60
N THR A 164 21.86 -20.89 2.06
CA THR A 164 22.29 -22.27 2.02
C THR A 164 22.29 -22.89 0.61
N SER A 165 21.37 -22.45 -0.26
CA SER A 165 21.26 -22.91 -1.64
C SER A 165 22.07 -22.08 -2.64
N ASN A 166 22.74 -21.02 -2.19
CA ASN A 166 23.46 -20.05 -3.03
C ASN A 166 22.58 -19.47 -4.16
N GLN A 167 21.27 -19.29 -3.88
CA GLN A 167 20.30 -18.66 -4.78
C GLN A 167 20.00 -17.25 -4.30
N SER A 168 19.62 -16.35 -5.23
CA SER A 168 19.14 -15.02 -4.83
C SER A 168 17.88 -15.16 -3.99
N GLY A 169 17.78 -14.43 -2.88
CA GLY A 169 16.57 -14.37 -2.07
C GLY A 169 15.38 -13.88 -2.90
N PHE A 170 14.17 -14.23 -2.48
CA PHE A 170 12.92 -13.91 -3.17
C PHE A 170 12.69 -12.38 -3.29
N VAL A 171 13.12 -11.61 -2.28
CA VAL A 171 13.04 -10.14 -2.27
C VAL A 171 14.43 -9.55 -2.15
N SER A 172 14.83 -8.74 -3.11
CA SER A 172 16.10 -8.00 -3.06
C SER A 172 15.88 -6.57 -2.56
N GLY A 173 16.93 -5.96 -1.99
CA GLY A 173 16.88 -4.54 -1.63
C GLY A 173 16.57 -3.62 -2.83
N ARG A 174 16.94 -4.02 -4.05
CA ARG A 174 16.63 -3.30 -5.28
C ARG A 174 15.12 -3.33 -5.60
N GLU A 175 14.44 -4.43 -5.33
CA GLU A 175 12.98 -4.50 -5.45
C GLU A 175 12.30 -3.60 -4.42
N ALA A 176 12.74 -3.61 -3.17
CA ALA A 176 12.22 -2.74 -2.12
C ALA A 176 12.39 -1.24 -2.42
N LEU A 177 13.43 -0.84 -3.18
CA LEU A 177 13.60 0.57 -3.58
C LEU A 177 12.47 1.10 -4.47
N LYS A 178 11.75 0.25 -5.19
CA LYS A 178 10.66 0.70 -6.09
C LYS A 178 9.54 1.39 -5.35
N VAL A 179 9.13 0.86 -4.19
CA VAL A 179 8.08 1.48 -3.39
C VAL A 179 8.56 2.78 -2.74
N HIS A 180 9.82 2.87 -2.31
CA HIS A 180 10.40 4.12 -1.81
C HIS A 180 10.44 5.20 -2.90
N GLN A 181 10.81 4.86 -4.13
CA GLN A 181 10.79 5.78 -5.27
C GLN A 181 9.37 6.31 -5.54
N LEU A 182 8.34 5.46 -5.41
CA LEU A 182 6.96 5.91 -5.53
C LEU A 182 6.57 6.87 -4.40
N ILE A 183 6.93 6.58 -3.16
CA ILE A 183 6.68 7.44 -2.00
C ILE A 183 7.34 8.81 -2.19
N ASP A 184 8.61 8.84 -2.59
CA ASP A 184 9.34 10.09 -2.87
C ASP A 184 8.69 10.90 -4.00
N ALA A 185 8.22 10.23 -5.05
CA ALA A 185 7.51 10.87 -6.15
C ALA A 185 6.18 11.49 -5.71
N LEU A 186 5.40 10.80 -4.88
CA LEU A 186 4.13 11.30 -4.32
C LEU A 186 4.35 12.55 -3.45
N ILE A 187 5.32 12.51 -2.55
CA ILE A 187 5.67 13.64 -1.69
C ILE A 187 6.20 14.83 -2.51
N SER A 188 7.06 14.56 -3.50
CA SER A 188 7.61 15.58 -4.38
C SER A 188 6.54 16.23 -5.25
N SER A 189 5.61 15.44 -5.80
CA SER A 189 4.47 15.93 -6.57
C SER A 189 3.60 16.88 -5.74
N SER A 190 3.30 16.49 -4.50
CA SER A 190 2.51 17.34 -3.60
C SER A 190 3.19 18.67 -3.26
N LYS A 191 4.52 18.69 -3.09
CA LYS A 191 5.28 19.90 -2.77
C LYS A 191 5.39 20.85 -3.96
N ASN A 192 5.56 20.31 -5.15
CA ASN A 192 5.85 21.10 -6.36
C ASN A 192 4.60 21.47 -7.16
N GLY A 193 3.42 20.98 -6.81
CA GLY A 193 2.18 21.19 -7.55
C GLY A 193 2.24 20.61 -8.98
N LYS A 194 3.16 19.71 -9.25
CA LYS A 194 3.42 19.07 -10.55
C LYS A 194 3.49 17.57 -10.43
N ILE A 195 3.13 17.02 -11.48
CA ILE A 195 3.15 15.63 -11.91
C ILE A 195 4.55 15.27 -12.35
#